data_433ed9d3b59bc23dcf74cd3bcf3e4b9e
#
_entry.id   433ed9d3b59bc23dcf74cd3bcf3e4b9e
#
_cell.length_a   1.000
_cell.length_b   1.000
_cell.length_c   1.000
_cell.angle_alpha   90.00
_cell.angle_beta   90.00
_cell.angle_gamma   90.00
#
_symmetry.space_group_name_H-M   'P 1'
#
loop_
_entity.id
_entity.type
_entity.pdbx_description
1 polymer ?
#
loop_
_entity_poly.entity_id
_entity_poly.type
_entity_poly.pdbx_seq_one_letter_code
_entity_poly.pdbx_strand_id
1 'polypeptide(L)'
;MLFLTIYNLNYLETIQWIFNRLLMYQTSGLKSYKPGLKRIKNFCFHLGNPQNYFKSIHIGGTNGKGSTVHMLSSILQEEKYKVGLFTSPHLIDFRERITYNGILIEKDFIINFIKDNQQFIEKEKISFFEMNTALAFQYFKEKKVNIAIIEVGMGGRLDSTNIIIPEISVITNVSIDHTETLGNNKLKIAFEKSGIIKKNVSVIIGRKISKNIQFFFLKDALKKNAPIYFSLKKKEYIKYKIPFKANYQNLNRSIVLTIVNILHYRKNIIISDKSIKNGLKNVINNTNFKGRWQILQKKNPKIICDIAHNEEGIYMINNQLKKESYDNLHLILGFVKEKKVEKLLKYFPIESFYYFCQPKIDRKFPINDLKILVYKMFQNNQKINFYHSVRNAFLASKKKAKKNDLILITGSTFIVSEILLYYKNFFSYI
;
A
#
# COMPACT_ATOMS: atom_id res chain seq x y z
N MET A 1 -38.40 1.26 9.42
CA MET A 1 -36.98 1.04 9.15
C MET A 1 -36.28 0.89 10.47
N LEU A 2 -36.03 -0.36 10.91
CA LEU A 2 -35.50 -0.69 12.24
C LEU A 2 -34.10 -0.12 12.40
N PHE A 3 -33.93 0.83 13.31
CA PHE A 3 -32.64 1.15 13.88
C PHE A 3 -32.18 -0.05 14.70
N LEU A 4 -31.41 -0.93 14.12
CA LEU A 4 -30.62 -1.90 14.86
C LEU A 4 -29.54 -1.13 15.62
N THR A 5 -29.89 -0.69 16.81
CA THR A 5 -28.93 -0.16 17.78
C THR A 5 -27.97 -1.29 18.12
N ILE A 6 -26.69 -1.10 17.88
CA ILE A 6 -25.61 -2.08 18.12
C ILE A 6 -25.40 -2.22 19.64
N TYR A 7 -26.33 -2.91 20.34
CA TYR A 7 -26.11 -3.38 21.69
C TYR A 7 -25.54 -4.81 21.59
N ASN A 8 -24.22 -4.99 21.66
CA ASN A 8 -23.47 -6.25 21.67
C ASN A 8 -23.12 -6.90 20.32
N LEU A 9 -22.65 -6.13 19.31
CA LEU A 9 -22.02 -6.75 18.15
C LEU A 9 -20.68 -7.40 18.53
N ASN A 10 -20.48 -8.63 18.06
CA ASN A 10 -19.15 -9.21 18.04
C ASN A 10 -18.28 -8.61 16.92
N TYR A 11 -16.99 -8.95 16.87
CA TYR A 11 -16.07 -8.39 15.90
C TYR A 11 -16.48 -8.65 14.43
N LEU A 12 -16.99 -9.86 14.13
CA LEU A 12 -17.40 -10.20 12.75
C LEU A 12 -18.58 -9.36 12.29
N GLU A 13 -19.57 -9.19 13.16
CA GLU A 13 -20.75 -8.36 12.89
C GLU A 13 -20.35 -6.88 12.71
N THR A 14 -19.44 -6.38 13.54
CA THR A 14 -18.89 -5.02 13.40
C THR A 14 -18.20 -4.82 12.04
N ILE A 15 -17.37 -5.78 11.61
CA ILE A 15 -16.71 -5.72 10.31
C ILE A 15 -17.72 -5.85 9.17
N GLN A 16 -18.74 -6.68 9.28
CA GLN A 16 -19.82 -6.76 8.30
C GLN A 16 -20.59 -5.44 8.20
N TRP A 17 -20.90 -4.81 9.33
CA TRP A 17 -21.52 -3.50 9.35
C TRP A 17 -20.68 -2.45 8.61
N ILE A 18 -19.37 -2.39 8.93
CA ILE A 18 -18.43 -1.48 8.26
C ILE A 18 -18.47 -1.68 6.75
N PHE A 19 -18.38 -2.92 6.26
CA PHE A 19 -18.32 -3.20 4.83
C PHE A 19 -19.65 -3.01 4.10
N ASN A 20 -20.77 -3.23 4.76
CA ASN A 20 -22.09 -3.06 4.18
C ASN A 20 -22.55 -1.58 4.14
N ARG A 21 -22.18 -0.79 5.16
CA ARG A 21 -22.59 0.61 5.28
C ARG A 21 -21.60 1.59 4.64
N LEU A 22 -20.32 1.28 4.70
CA LEU A 22 -19.26 2.15 4.22
C LEU A 22 -18.60 1.57 2.98
N LEU A 23 -19.01 2.06 1.81
CA LEU A 23 -18.44 1.62 0.54
C LEU A 23 -16.92 1.84 0.51
N MET A 24 -16.16 0.78 0.25
CA MET A 24 -14.72 0.84 0.07
C MET A 24 -14.36 1.20 -1.37
N TYR A 25 -13.43 2.12 -1.58
CA TYR A 25 -12.89 2.41 -2.91
C TYR A 25 -12.31 1.16 -3.58
N GLN A 26 -11.71 0.26 -2.83
CA GLN A 26 -11.14 -0.98 -3.34
C GLN A 26 -12.16 -1.89 -4.03
N THR A 27 -13.37 -2.00 -3.48
CA THR A 27 -14.44 -2.86 -4.03
C THR A 27 -15.37 -2.12 -4.96
N SER A 28 -15.68 -0.85 -4.68
CA SER A 28 -16.74 -0.06 -5.34
C SER A 28 -16.21 1.05 -6.27
N GLY A 29 -14.88 1.29 -6.30
CA GLY A 29 -14.26 2.29 -7.16
C GLY A 29 -14.76 3.71 -6.90
N LEU A 30 -14.98 4.47 -7.97
CA LEU A 30 -15.42 5.87 -7.91
C LEU A 30 -16.71 6.10 -7.14
N LYS A 31 -17.61 5.12 -7.07
CA LYS A 31 -18.88 5.23 -6.33
C LYS A 31 -18.69 5.54 -4.84
N SER A 32 -17.56 5.13 -4.27
CA SER A 32 -17.21 5.36 -2.86
C SER A 32 -16.27 6.55 -2.64
N TYR A 33 -15.75 7.15 -3.71
CA TYR A 33 -14.80 8.27 -3.59
C TYR A 33 -15.54 9.56 -3.21
N LYS A 34 -15.24 10.06 -2.02
CA LYS A 34 -15.79 11.30 -1.47
C LYS A 34 -14.66 12.29 -1.21
N PRO A 35 -14.23 13.09 -2.20
CA PRO A 35 -13.14 14.06 -2.01
C PRO A 35 -13.51 15.17 -1.04
N GLY A 36 -12.49 15.70 -0.35
CA GLY A 36 -12.65 16.83 0.57
C GLY A 36 -12.31 16.50 2.01
N LEU A 37 -11.93 17.52 2.78
CA LEU A 37 -11.43 17.36 4.14
C LEU A 37 -12.47 17.76 5.22
N LYS A 38 -13.65 18.26 4.83
CA LYS A 38 -14.65 18.77 5.79
C LYS A 38 -15.15 17.66 6.73
N ARG A 39 -15.57 16.51 6.15
CA ARG A 39 -16.12 15.39 6.96
C ARG A 39 -15.10 14.81 7.93
N ILE A 40 -13.88 14.55 7.48
CA ILE A 40 -12.82 14.03 8.38
C ILE A 40 -12.43 15.04 9.45
N LYS A 41 -12.39 16.34 9.14
CA LYS A 41 -12.14 17.39 10.13
C LYS A 41 -13.25 17.44 11.19
N ASN A 42 -14.52 17.39 10.76
CA ASN A 42 -15.66 17.35 11.67
C ASN A 42 -15.64 16.10 12.55
N PHE A 43 -15.28 14.94 11.96
CA PHE A 43 -15.20 13.71 12.73
C PHE A 43 -14.05 13.72 13.74
N CYS A 44 -12.87 14.19 13.34
CA CYS A 44 -11.76 14.36 14.28
C CYS A 44 -12.08 15.41 15.37
N PHE A 45 -12.79 16.47 15.04
CA PHE A 45 -13.27 17.45 16.03
C PHE A 45 -14.22 16.79 17.05
N HIS A 46 -15.19 16.01 16.60
CA HIS A 46 -16.07 15.20 17.45
C HIS A 46 -15.30 14.27 18.41
N LEU A 47 -14.18 13.71 17.96
CA LEU A 47 -13.29 12.85 18.75
C LEU A 47 -12.29 13.63 19.63
N GLY A 48 -12.37 14.96 19.68
CA GLY A 48 -11.42 15.81 20.41
C GLY A 48 -10.06 15.94 19.75
N ASN A 49 -10.03 15.98 18.42
CA ASN A 49 -8.83 16.19 17.57
C ASN A 49 -7.66 15.24 17.89
N PRO A 50 -7.87 13.92 17.81
CA PRO A 50 -6.87 12.95 18.24
C PRO A 50 -5.53 13.07 17.48
N GLN A 51 -5.53 13.59 16.23
CA GLN A 51 -4.33 13.80 15.42
C GLN A 51 -3.31 14.79 16.03
N ASN A 52 -3.70 15.57 17.04
CA ASN A 52 -2.82 16.56 17.69
C ASN A 52 -2.01 15.98 18.85
N TYR A 53 -2.23 14.70 19.22
CA TYR A 53 -1.63 14.11 20.42
C TYR A 53 -0.35 13.29 20.14
N PHE A 54 0.09 13.21 18.88
CA PHE A 54 1.30 12.49 18.51
C PHE A 54 2.05 13.18 17.36
N LYS A 55 3.36 13.00 17.31
CA LYS A 55 4.14 13.40 16.14
C LYS A 55 3.84 12.47 14.96
N SER A 56 3.91 12.99 13.73
CA SER A 56 3.62 12.17 12.55
C SER A 56 4.62 12.36 11.42
N ILE A 57 4.75 11.33 10.57
CA ILE A 57 5.44 11.36 9.28
C ILE A 57 4.42 10.99 8.23
N HIS A 58 4.23 11.84 7.23
CA HIS A 58 3.20 11.68 6.20
C HIS A 58 3.80 11.23 4.88
N ILE A 59 3.45 10.02 4.41
CA ILE A 59 4.09 9.38 3.27
C ILE A 59 3.11 9.16 2.13
N GLY A 60 3.25 9.96 1.06
CA GLY A 60 2.53 9.86 -0.20
C GLY A 60 3.40 9.32 -1.34
N GLY A 61 2.78 9.18 -2.50
CA GLY A 61 3.44 8.70 -3.72
C GLY A 61 2.56 7.76 -4.52
N THR A 62 2.99 7.32 -5.68
CA THR A 62 2.28 6.29 -6.45
C THR A 62 2.71 4.90 -5.95
N ASN A 63 3.97 4.56 -6.12
CA ASN A 63 4.56 3.29 -5.68
C ASN A 63 5.51 3.51 -4.50
N GLY A 64 5.74 2.46 -3.68
CA GLY A 64 6.74 2.48 -2.61
C GLY A 64 6.26 2.99 -1.25
N LYS A 65 5.06 3.59 -1.13
CA LYS A 65 4.50 4.07 0.14
C LYS A 65 4.58 2.99 1.23
N GLY A 66 3.85 1.88 1.05
CA GLY A 66 3.79 0.79 2.02
C GLY A 66 5.18 0.26 2.42
N SER A 67 6.10 0.06 1.45
CA SER A 67 7.48 -0.36 1.77
C SER A 67 8.21 0.67 2.64
N THR A 68 8.07 1.96 2.32
CA THR A 68 8.72 3.05 3.05
C THR A 68 8.19 3.15 4.49
N VAL A 69 6.86 3.08 4.68
CA VAL A 69 6.27 3.16 6.02
C VAL A 69 6.66 1.98 6.90
N HIS A 70 6.69 0.75 6.35
CA HIS A 70 7.09 -0.45 7.10
C HIS A 70 8.59 -0.45 7.46
N MET A 71 9.48 -0.07 6.53
CA MET A 71 10.92 0.05 6.83
C MET A 71 11.18 1.10 7.91
N LEU A 72 10.53 2.26 7.84
CA LEU A 72 10.68 3.32 8.84
C LEU A 72 10.13 2.89 10.20
N SER A 73 8.93 2.28 10.21
CA SER A 73 8.31 1.74 11.43
C SER A 73 9.24 0.75 12.14
N SER A 74 9.82 -0.17 11.38
CA SER A 74 10.74 -1.16 11.91
C SER A 74 11.98 -0.53 12.56
N ILE A 75 12.57 0.51 11.94
CA ILE A 75 13.73 1.23 12.50
C ILE A 75 13.36 1.92 13.83
N LEU A 76 12.24 2.63 13.86
CA LEU A 76 11.81 3.36 15.05
C LEU A 76 11.42 2.42 16.21
N GLN A 77 10.88 1.23 15.90
CA GLN A 77 10.62 0.19 16.91
C GLN A 77 11.92 -0.36 17.52
N GLU A 78 12.95 -0.59 16.71
CA GLU A 78 14.28 -1.00 17.22
C GLU A 78 14.91 0.07 18.12
N GLU A 79 14.63 1.35 17.89
CA GLU A 79 15.04 2.47 18.75
C GLU A 79 14.10 2.64 19.96
N LYS A 80 13.15 1.70 20.17
CA LYS A 80 12.22 1.68 21.31
C LYS A 80 11.20 2.83 21.36
N TYR A 81 10.95 3.52 20.24
CA TYR A 81 9.81 4.42 20.15
C TYR A 81 8.49 3.65 20.17
N LYS A 82 7.45 4.26 20.74
CA LYS A 82 6.06 3.82 20.59
C LYS A 82 5.56 4.26 19.22
N VAL A 83 5.50 3.33 18.27
CA VAL A 83 5.24 3.62 16.86
C VAL A 83 3.82 3.22 16.49
N GLY A 84 3.02 4.21 16.05
CA GLY A 84 1.78 3.97 15.33
C GLY A 84 2.04 3.85 13.83
N LEU A 85 1.39 2.90 13.16
CA LEU A 85 1.50 2.74 11.71
C LEU A 85 0.09 2.65 11.10
N PHE A 86 -0.21 3.58 10.18
CA PHE A 86 -1.43 3.57 9.36
C PHE A 86 -1.09 3.27 7.91
N THR A 87 -1.67 2.21 7.34
CA THR A 87 -1.40 1.74 5.98
C THR A 87 -2.67 1.41 5.21
N SER A 88 -2.57 1.42 3.88
CA SER A 88 -3.67 0.97 3.00
C SER A 88 -3.14 0.47 1.65
N PRO A 89 -3.83 -0.52 1.08
CA PRO A 89 -4.90 -1.34 1.62
C PRO A 89 -4.39 -2.46 2.55
N HIS A 90 -5.29 -3.12 3.28
CA HIS A 90 -5.00 -4.42 3.91
C HIS A 90 -4.99 -5.54 2.85
N LEU A 91 -4.31 -6.64 3.14
CA LEU A 91 -4.27 -7.83 2.28
C LEU A 91 -5.21 -8.94 2.77
N ILE A 92 -5.16 -9.28 4.05
CA ILE A 92 -5.88 -10.42 4.62
C ILE A 92 -6.85 -9.96 5.72
N ASP A 93 -6.37 -9.14 6.66
CA ASP A 93 -7.12 -8.73 7.85
C ASP A 93 -7.31 -7.21 7.84
N PHE A 94 -8.53 -6.74 8.08
CA PHE A 94 -8.84 -5.31 8.20
C PHE A 94 -7.90 -4.56 9.13
N ARG A 95 -7.49 -5.20 10.22
CA ARG A 95 -6.61 -4.65 11.25
C ARG A 95 -5.18 -4.36 10.78
N GLU A 96 -4.75 -4.93 9.64
CA GLU A 96 -3.45 -4.63 9.02
C GLU A 96 -3.27 -3.13 8.72
N ARG A 97 -4.39 -2.39 8.63
CA ARG A 97 -4.37 -0.93 8.38
C ARG A 97 -3.83 -0.12 9.55
N ILE A 98 -3.94 -0.64 10.77
CA ILE A 98 -3.64 0.10 12.00
C ILE A 98 -2.85 -0.82 12.92
N THR A 99 -1.59 -0.47 13.17
CA THR A 99 -0.76 -1.23 14.11
C THR A 99 -0.05 -0.31 15.11
N TYR A 100 0.22 -0.86 16.27
CA TYR A 100 1.05 -0.28 17.31
C TYR A 100 2.23 -1.21 17.61
N ASN A 101 3.46 -0.73 17.37
CA ASN A 101 4.68 -1.55 17.48
C ASN A 101 4.57 -2.91 16.75
N GLY A 102 4.03 -2.92 15.52
CA GLY A 102 3.85 -4.12 14.71
C GLY A 102 2.67 -5.01 15.10
N ILE A 103 2.02 -4.75 16.24
CA ILE A 103 0.84 -5.49 16.71
C ILE A 103 -0.43 -4.86 16.10
N LEU A 104 -1.31 -5.71 15.59
CA LEU A 104 -2.59 -5.27 15.03
C LEU A 104 -3.47 -4.62 16.10
N ILE A 105 -4.23 -3.59 15.71
CA ILE A 105 -5.25 -2.98 16.57
C ILE A 105 -6.18 -4.06 17.16
N GLU A 106 -6.53 -3.93 18.43
CA GLU A 106 -7.39 -4.88 19.15
C GLU A 106 -8.81 -4.88 18.55
N LYS A 107 -9.42 -6.05 18.52
CA LYS A 107 -10.79 -6.22 18.03
C LYS A 107 -11.78 -5.42 18.86
N ASP A 108 -11.64 -5.44 20.17
CA ASP A 108 -12.51 -4.74 21.11
C ASP A 108 -12.45 -3.22 20.94
N PHE A 109 -11.25 -2.69 20.62
CA PHE A 109 -11.11 -1.27 20.31
C PHE A 109 -11.95 -0.88 19.09
N ILE A 110 -11.93 -1.70 18.03
CA ILE A 110 -12.72 -1.45 16.81
C ILE A 110 -14.22 -1.54 17.13
N ILE A 111 -14.65 -2.54 17.89
CA ILE A 111 -16.05 -2.72 18.30
C ILE A 111 -16.53 -1.48 19.06
N ASN A 112 -15.80 -1.08 20.09
CA ASN A 112 -16.18 0.05 20.94
C ASN A 112 -16.18 1.36 20.14
N PHE A 113 -15.15 1.60 19.31
CA PHE A 113 -15.09 2.79 18.46
C PHE A 113 -16.31 2.89 17.52
N ILE A 114 -16.70 1.80 16.87
CA ILE A 114 -17.87 1.81 15.99
C ILE A 114 -19.15 2.00 16.79
N LYS A 115 -19.32 1.31 17.91
CA LYS A 115 -20.48 1.44 18.80
C LYS A 115 -20.69 2.90 19.23
N ASP A 116 -19.63 3.54 19.70
CA ASP A 116 -19.69 4.92 20.22
C ASP A 116 -19.92 5.97 19.14
N ASN A 117 -19.53 5.68 17.89
CA ASN A 117 -19.55 6.68 16.82
C ASN A 117 -20.49 6.34 15.66
N GLN A 118 -21.24 5.24 15.72
CA GLN A 118 -22.11 4.77 14.64
C GLN A 118 -23.08 5.86 14.15
N GLN A 119 -23.79 6.51 15.08
CA GLN A 119 -24.76 7.55 14.75
C GLN A 119 -24.12 8.73 14.03
N PHE A 120 -22.94 9.16 14.48
CA PHE A 120 -22.19 10.23 13.84
C PHE A 120 -21.74 9.83 12.43
N ILE A 121 -21.19 8.62 12.27
CA ILE A 121 -20.73 8.08 11.00
C ILE A 121 -21.86 8.06 9.97
N GLU A 122 -23.04 7.61 10.35
CA GLU A 122 -24.21 7.54 9.47
C GLU A 122 -24.76 8.93 9.16
N LYS A 123 -24.97 9.79 10.16
CA LYS A 123 -25.50 11.15 10.03
C LYS A 123 -24.62 12.01 9.12
N GLU A 124 -23.32 12.02 9.34
CA GLU A 124 -22.35 12.81 8.59
C GLU A 124 -21.91 12.14 7.28
N LYS A 125 -22.45 10.96 6.97
CA LYS A 125 -22.12 10.18 5.77
C LYS A 125 -20.60 9.98 5.60
N ILE A 126 -19.93 9.66 6.71
CA ILE A 126 -18.48 9.41 6.75
C ILE A 126 -18.13 8.27 5.79
N SER A 127 -17.08 8.43 4.99
CA SER A 127 -16.61 7.38 4.09
C SER A 127 -15.81 6.32 4.85
N PHE A 128 -15.66 5.15 4.22
CA PHE A 128 -14.82 4.07 4.77
C PHE A 128 -13.40 4.53 5.11
N PHE A 129 -12.77 5.34 4.24
CA PHE A 129 -11.40 5.78 4.47
C PHE A 129 -11.31 6.87 5.55
N GLU A 130 -12.28 7.78 5.62
CA GLU A 130 -12.38 8.77 6.71
C GLU A 130 -12.57 8.09 8.06
N MET A 131 -13.45 7.08 8.15
CA MET A 131 -13.65 6.30 9.37
C MET A 131 -12.35 5.60 9.79
N ASN A 132 -11.65 4.92 8.87
CA ASN A 132 -10.37 4.28 9.19
C ASN A 132 -9.29 5.27 9.65
N THR A 133 -9.24 6.46 9.05
CA THR A 133 -8.29 7.51 9.44
C THR A 133 -8.57 8.00 10.85
N ALA A 134 -9.83 8.28 11.18
CA ALA A 134 -10.25 8.72 12.50
C ALA A 134 -10.01 7.63 13.56
N LEU A 135 -10.35 6.37 13.25
CA LEU A 135 -10.08 5.20 14.10
C LEU A 135 -8.57 5.07 14.41
N ALA A 136 -7.71 5.21 13.39
CA ALA A 136 -6.27 5.15 13.57
C ALA A 136 -5.76 6.27 14.49
N PHE A 137 -6.22 7.51 14.28
CA PHE A 137 -5.80 8.64 15.09
C PHE A 137 -6.26 8.51 16.54
N GLN A 138 -7.50 8.06 16.77
CA GLN A 138 -8.01 7.80 18.13
C GLN A 138 -7.21 6.69 18.82
N TYR A 139 -6.92 5.60 18.10
CA TYR A 139 -6.10 4.51 18.61
C TYR A 139 -4.69 4.97 18.99
N PHE A 140 -4.04 5.77 18.14
CA PHE A 140 -2.69 6.29 18.42
C PHE A 140 -2.65 7.24 19.60
N LYS A 141 -3.68 8.07 19.78
CA LYS A 141 -3.86 8.92 20.97
C LYS A 141 -3.93 8.06 22.24
N GLU A 142 -4.78 7.02 22.26
CA GLU A 142 -4.95 6.16 23.44
C GLU A 142 -3.73 5.33 23.77
N LYS A 143 -3.03 4.82 22.75
CA LYS A 143 -1.75 4.13 22.92
C LYS A 143 -0.58 5.07 23.27
N LYS A 144 -0.80 6.37 23.30
CA LYS A 144 0.21 7.39 23.59
C LYS A 144 1.46 7.18 22.73
N VAL A 145 1.27 7.05 21.40
CA VAL A 145 2.38 6.82 20.48
C VAL A 145 3.32 8.04 20.47
N ASN A 146 4.61 7.80 20.38
CA ASN A 146 5.61 8.86 20.26
C ASN A 146 5.56 9.45 18.83
N ILE A 147 5.43 8.57 17.83
CA ILE A 147 5.42 8.94 16.43
C ILE A 147 4.53 8.00 15.60
N ALA A 148 3.65 8.58 14.81
CA ALA A 148 2.81 7.84 13.88
C ALA A 148 3.32 7.99 12.45
N ILE A 149 3.44 6.87 11.72
CA ILE A 149 3.79 6.85 10.30
C ILE A 149 2.49 6.66 9.54
N ILE A 150 2.11 7.66 8.76
CA ILE A 150 0.81 7.75 8.11
C ILE A 150 0.98 7.62 6.60
N GLU A 151 0.47 6.52 6.02
CA GLU A 151 0.40 6.33 4.58
C GLU A 151 -0.80 7.08 3.99
N VAL A 152 -0.56 7.90 2.97
CA VAL A 152 -1.63 8.51 2.15
C VAL A 152 -2.37 7.42 1.39
N GLY A 153 -3.69 7.42 1.44
CA GLY A 153 -4.51 6.48 0.70
C GLY A 153 -4.44 6.71 -0.81
N MET A 154 -4.80 7.92 -1.26
CA MET A 154 -4.81 8.28 -2.67
C MET A 154 -4.55 9.77 -2.88
N GLY A 155 -3.71 10.10 -3.88
CA GLY A 155 -3.37 11.50 -4.19
C GLY A 155 -2.53 12.14 -3.09
N GLY A 156 -3.15 12.97 -2.29
CA GLY A 156 -2.57 13.70 -1.14
C GLY A 156 -3.42 14.89 -0.72
N ARG A 157 -3.68 15.84 -1.60
CA ARG A 157 -4.35 17.12 -1.31
C ARG A 157 -5.70 16.96 -0.63
N LEU A 158 -6.54 16.05 -1.09
CA LEU A 158 -7.88 15.76 -0.60
C LEU A 158 -7.98 14.42 0.14
N ASP A 159 -6.84 13.80 0.44
CA ASP A 159 -6.79 12.56 1.20
C ASP A 159 -7.15 12.81 2.68
N SER A 160 -7.93 11.91 3.27
CA SER A 160 -8.40 12.09 4.66
C SER A 160 -7.26 12.20 5.67
N THR A 161 -6.09 11.63 5.37
CA THR A 161 -4.91 11.76 6.23
C THR A 161 -4.30 13.15 6.21
N ASN A 162 -4.65 14.01 5.23
CA ASN A 162 -4.02 15.31 5.03
C ASN A 162 -4.48 16.41 6.00
N ILE A 163 -5.17 16.06 7.08
CA ILE A 163 -5.52 16.97 8.17
C ILE A 163 -4.40 17.10 9.21
N ILE A 164 -3.36 16.29 9.16
CA ILE A 164 -2.20 16.33 10.06
C ILE A 164 -1.20 17.42 9.65
N ILE A 165 -0.40 17.88 10.63
CA ILE A 165 0.81 18.67 10.40
C ILE A 165 2.00 17.78 10.79
N PRO A 166 2.67 17.12 9.82
CA PRO A 166 3.69 16.14 10.14
C PRO A 166 5.06 16.79 10.43
N GLU A 167 5.97 16.07 11.08
CA GLU A 167 7.36 16.46 11.18
C GLU A 167 8.08 16.48 9.83
N ILE A 168 7.69 15.54 8.95
CA ILE A 168 8.23 15.39 7.60
C ILE A 168 7.11 14.91 6.67
N SER A 169 6.97 15.54 5.50
CA SER A 169 6.20 15.03 4.38
C SER A 169 7.11 14.29 3.38
N VAL A 170 6.63 13.21 2.78
CA VAL A 170 7.40 12.38 1.86
C VAL A 170 6.59 12.06 0.62
N ILE A 171 7.16 12.26 -0.57
CA ILE A 171 6.59 11.84 -1.85
C ILE A 171 7.56 10.83 -2.48
N THR A 172 7.20 9.54 -2.45
CA THR A 172 8.08 8.45 -2.87
C THR A 172 8.38 8.48 -4.36
N ASN A 173 7.34 8.65 -5.19
CA ASN A 173 7.44 8.85 -6.64
C ASN A 173 6.13 9.39 -7.23
N VAL A 174 6.16 9.69 -8.54
CA VAL A 174 4.99 10.11 -9.32
C VAL A 174 4.93 9.29 -10.61
N SER A 175 3.89 8.46 -10.74
CA SER A 175 3.60 7.64 -11.92
C SER A 175 2.13 7.69 -12.26
N ILE A 176 1.78 7.30 -13.48
CA ILE A 176 0.39 7.25 -13.93
C ILE A 176 -0.34 6.13 -13.17
N ASP A 177 -1.31 6.53 -12.36
CA ASP A 177 -2.25 5.65 -11.67
C ASP A 177 -3.48 6.46 -11.24
N HIS A 178 -4.61 5.80 -10.98
CA HIS A 178 -5.86 6.44 -10.57
C HIS A 178 -6.26 7.63 -11.46
N THR A 179 -6.14 7.44 -12.79
CA THR A 179 -6.29 8.54 -13.76
C THR A 179 -7.67 9.19 -13.75
N GLU A 180 -8.70 8.46 -13.36
CA GLU A 180 -10.08 8.96 -13.23
C GLU A 180 -10.24 9.99 -12.11
N THR A 181 -9.37 9.94 -11.08
CA THR A 181 -9.44 10.83 -9.91
C THR A 181 -8.30 11.83 -9.84
N LEU A 182 -7.08 11.42 -10.22
CA LEU A 182 -5.87 12.23 -10.08
C LEU A 182 -5.43 12.91 -11.38
N GLY A 183 -6.13 12.60 -12.48
CA GLY A 183 -5.79 13.12 -13.81
C GLY A 183 -4.86 12.21 -14.62
N ASN A 184 -4.80 12.48 -15.92
CA ASN A 184 -4.24 11.59 -16.94
C ASN A 184 -2.75 11.86 -17.25
N ASN A 185 -2.10 12.77 -16.56
CA ASN A 185 -0.68 13.06 -16.72
C ASN A 185 0.06 13.24 -15.39
N LYS A 186 1.39 13.13 -15.43
CA LYS A 186 2.23 13.16 -14.23
C LYS A 186 2.18 14.50 -13.49
N LEU A 187 1.96 15.63 -14.17
CA LEU A 187 1.89 16.95 -13.53
C LEU A 187 0.62 17.08 -12.69
N LYS A 188 -0.54 16.64 -13.20
CA LYS A 188 -1.80 16.63 -12.44
C LYS A 188 -1.67 15.73 -11.21
N ILE A 189 -1.08 14.55 -11.36
CA ILE A 189 -0.83 13.62 -10.26
C ILE A 189 0.15 14.23 -9.24
N ALA A 190 1.20 14.93 -9.70
CA ALA A 190 2.14 15.63 -8.83
C ALA A 190 1.46 16.75 -8.04
N PHE A 191 0.55 17.50 -8.67
CA PHE A 191 -0.26 18.53 -8.01
C PHE A 191 -1.10 17.94 -6.86
N GLU A 192 -1.80 16.84 -7.09
CA GLU A 192 -2.57 16.18 -6.02
C GLU A 192 -1.66 15.68 -4.89
N LYS A 193 -0.48 15.16 -5.22
CA LYS A 193 0.49 14.70 -4.21
C LYS A 193 1.14 15.84 -3.44
N SER A 194 1.40 16.98 -4.08
CA SER A 194 2.02 18.14 -3.44
C SER A 194 1.15 18.77 -2.34
N GLY A 195 -0.14 18.43 -2.28
CA GLY A 195 -1.02 18.86 -1.23
C GLY A 195 -0.62 18.40 0.19
N ILE A 196 0.25 17.39 0.31
CA ILE A 196 0.81 16.98 1.61
C ILE A 196 2.01 17.83 2.04
N ILE A 197 2.59 18.68 1.18
CA ILE A 197 3.64 19.62 1.54
C ILE A 197 3.01 20.73 2.38
N LYS A 198 3.48 20.90 3.61
CA LYS A 198 2.95 21.87 4.57
C LYS A 198 3.91 23.04 4.73
N LYS A 199 3.36 24.21 5.14
CA LYS A 199 4.16 25.40 5.42
C LYS A 199 5.19 25.10 6.53
N ASN A 200 6.44 25.47 6.29
CA ASN A 200 7.58 25.29 7.19
C ASN A 200 7.90 23.83 7.57
N VAL A 201 7.33 22.84 6.89
CA VAL A 201 7.60 21.41 7.14
C VAL A 201 8.52 20.85 6.05
N SER A 202 9.57 20.15 6.47
CA SER A 202 10.49 19.47 5.55
C SER A 202 9.77 18.48 4.64
N VAL A 203 10.12 18.50 3.35
CA VAL A 203 9.61 17.53 2.37
C VAL A 203 10.73 16.73 1.71
N ILE A 204 10.54 15.41 1.60
CA ILE A 204 11.45 14.50 0.92
C ILE A 204 10.82 14.04 -0.38
N ILE A 205 11.57 14.14 -1.47
CA ILE A 205 11.17 13.67 -2.80
C ILE A 205 12.08 12.53 -3.23
N GLY A 206 11.48 11.41 -3.68
CA GLY A 206 12.24 10.30 -4.26
C GLY A 206 12.96 10.72 -5.55
N ARG A 207 14.23 10.28 -5.74
CA ARG A 207 15.05 10.73 -6.88
C ARG A 207 14.58 10.28 -8.26
N LYS A 208 13.88 9.17 -8.35
CA LYS A 208 13.42 8.64 -9.65
C LYS A 208 12.17 9.36 -10.15
N ILE A 209 12.28 10.67 -10.34
CA ILE A 209 11.22 11.55 -10.85
C ILE A 209 11.81 12.41 -11.97
N SER A 210 11.04 12.68 -13.03
CA SER A 210 11.48 13.52 -14.16
C SER A 210 11.82 14.95 -13.71
N LYS A 211 12.74 15.61 -14.42
CA LYS A 211 13.18 16.97 -14.11
C LYS A 211 12.01 17.97 -13.99
N ASN A 212 11.02 17.88 -14.88
CA ASN A 212 9.84 18.75 -14.84
C ASN A 212 9.04 18.60 -13.55
N ILE A 213 8.87 17.36 -13.05
CA ILE A 213 8.18 17.10 -11.81
C ILE A 213 9.03 17.54 -10.60
N GLN A 214 10.36 17.37 -10.66
CA GLN A 214 11.25 17.90 -9.63
C GLN A 214 11.12 19.42 -9.52
N PHE A 215 11.14 20.11 -10.65
CA PHE A 215 10.99 21.58 -10.70
C PHE A 215 9.62 22.03 -10.16
N PHE A 216 8.56 21.29 -10.47
CA PHE A 216 7.23 21.54 -9.91
C PHE A 216 7.26 21.48 -8.36
N PHE A 217 7.84 20.42 -7.78
CA PHE A 217 7.93 20.28 -6.33
C PHE A 217 8.84 21.34 -5.69
N LEU A 218 9.93 21.73 -6.35
CA LEU A 218 10.80 22.81 -5.89
C LEU A 218 10.02 24.12 -5.78
N LYS A 219 9.24 24.49 -6.81
CA LYS A 219 8.38 25.69 -6.78
C LYS A 219 7.33 25.64 -5.69
N ASP A 220 6.66 24.51 -5.51
CA ASP A 220 5.60 24.36 -4.50
C ASP A 220 6.16 24.40 -3.08
N ALA A 221 7.32 23.76 -2.86
CA ALA A 221 8.01 23.80 -1.57
C ALA A 221 8.49 25.23 -1.22
N LEU A 222 9.03 25.97 -2.20
CA LEU A 222 9.45 27.36 -2.02
C LEU A 222 8.26 28.25 -1.61
N LYS A 223 7.12 28.13 -2.29
CA LYS A 223 5.88 28.88 -1.93
C LYS A 223 5.40 28.62 -0.50
N LYS A 224 5.70 27.46 0.04
CA LYS A 224 5.30 27.02 1.39
C LYS A 224 6.44 27.19 2.41
N ASN A 225 7.55 27.78 2.01
CA ASN A 225 8.76 27.88 2.84
C ASN A 225 9.18 26.53 3.46
N ALA A 226 8.99 25.44 2.69
CA ALA A 226 9.25 24.06 3.10
C ALA A 226 10.65 23.63 2.65
N PRO A 227 11.55 23.27 3.59
CA PRO A 227 12.84 22.71 3.20
C PRO A 227 12.65 21.42 2.39
N ILE A 228 13.23 21.37 1.18
CA ILE A 228 13.08 20.23 0.27
C ILE A 228 14.37 19.43 0.16
N TYR A 229 14.26 18.11 0.22
CA TYR A 229 15.34 17.15 0.13
C TYR A 229 15.04 16.09 -0.92
N PHE A 230 16.10 15.60 -1.59
CA PHE A 230 15.99 14.44 -2.48
C PHE A 230 16.63 13.22 -1.81
N SER A 231 16.00 12.05 -1.99
CA SER A 231 16.48 10.82 -1.36
C SER A 231 17.96 10.52 -1.68
N LEU A 232 18.67 9.87 -0.77
CA LEU A 232 20.11 9.58 -0.82
C LEU A 232 20.55 8.88 -2.11
N LYS A 233 21.81 9.10 -2.54
CA LYS A 233 22.43 8.39 -3.66
C LYS A 233 22.86 6.97 -3.24
N LYS A 234 23.06 6.07 -4.19
CA LYS A 234 23.38 4.66 -3.96
C LYS A 234 24.57 4.47 -3.00
N LYS A 235 25.67 5.22 -3.17
CA LYS A 235 26.86 5.14 -2.33
C LYS A 235 26.59 5.38 -0.83
N GLU A 236 25.55 6.15 -0.51
CA GLU A 236 25.22 6.57 0.86
C GLU A 236 24.39 5.53 1.63
N TYR A 237 23.67 4.65 0.92
CA TYR A 237 22.76 3.69 1.56
C TYR A 237 23.13 2.20 1.37
N ILE A 238 24.11 1.89 0.52
CA ILE A 238 24.42 0.51 0.15
C ILE A 238 24.88 -0.35 1.32
N LYS A 239 25.49 0.26 2.35
CA LYS A 239 25.95 -0.43 3.56
C LYS A 239 24.82 -1.02 4.43
N TYR A 240 23.59 -0.52 4.28
CA TYR A 240 22.43 -1.00 5.04
C TYR A 240 21.70 -2.09 4.28
N LYS A 241 21.77 -3.32 4.72
CA LYS A 241 21.11 -4.47 4.09
C LYS A 241 19.62 -4.49 4.39
N ILE A 242 18.81 -4.96 3.44
CA ILE A 242 17.37 -5.19 3.57
C ILE A 242 17.03 -6.62 3.18
N PRO A 243 15.97 -7.27 3.74
CA PRO A 243 15.63 -8.65 3.46
C PRO A 243 15.02 -8.85 2.06
N PHE A 244 14.68 -7.78 1.39
CA PHE A 244 13.98 -7.82 0.11
C PHE A 244 14.93 -8.00 -1.07
N LYS A 245 14.67 -9.01 -1.91
CA LYS A 245 15.47 -9.27 -3.12
C LYS A 245 15.17 -8.31 -4.27
N ALA A 246 13.97 -7.72 -4.30
CA ALA A 246 13.56 -6.83 -5.38
C ALA A 246 14.33 -5.50 -5.36
N ASN A 247 14.97 -5.16 -6.48
CA ASN A 247 15.82 -3.97 -6.58
C ASN A 247 15.10 -2.65 -6.37
N TYR A 248 13.79 -2.56 -6.64
CA TYR A 248 13.01 -1.36 -6.40
C TYR A 248 12.94 -0.99 -4.91
N GLN A 249 13.15 -1.95 -4.01
CA GLN A 249 13.21 -1.70 -2.57
C GLN A 249 14.43 -0.84 -2.17
N ASN A 250 15.47 -0.81 -2.99
CA ASN A 250 16.62 0.07 -2.76
C ASN A 250 16.25 1.55 -2.87
N LEU A 251 15.28 1.90 -3.73
CA LEU A 251 14.76 3.27 -3.81
C LEU A 251 13.99 3.63 -2.55
N ASN A 252 13.17 2.72 -2.04
CA ASN A 252 12.42 2.93 -0.81
C ASN A 252 13.37 3.05 0.39
N ARG A 253 14.40 2.20 0.47
CA ARG A 253 15.46 2.28 1.50
C ARG A 253 16.16 3.64 1.48
N SER A 254 16.48 4.18 0.30
CA SER A 254 17.13 5.48 0.21
C SER A 254 16.26 6.61 0.76
N ILE A 255 14.94 6.54 0.53
CA ILE A 255 13.97 7.50 1.10
C ILE A 255 13.95 7.37 2.63
N VAL A 256 13.84 6.15 3.14
CA VAL A 256 13.81 5.87 4.60
C VAL A 256 15.05 6.42 5.30
N LEU A 257 16.24 6.19 4.75
CA LEU A 257 17.48 6.71 5.34
C LEU A 257 17.57 8.24 5.25
N THR A 258 16.98 8.85 4.23
CA THR A 258 16.85 10.32 4.18
C THR A 258 15.92 10.83 5.28
N ILE A 259 14.80 10.13 5.53
CA ILE A 259 13.91 10.46 6.65
C ILE A 259 14.66 10.37 7.96
N VAL A 260 15.36 9.26 8.21
CA VAL A 260 16.14 9.03 9.43
C VAL A 260 17.18 10.13 9.65
N ASN A 261 17.91 10.53 8.61
CA ASN A 261 18.89 11.62 8.71
C ASN A 261 18.23 12.95 9.11
N ILE A 262 17.07 13.29 8.53
CA ILE A 262 16.36 14.54 8.87
C ILE A 262 15.80 14.47 10.30
N LEU A 263 15.23 13.34 10.69
CA LEU A 263 14.75 13.15 12.06
C LEU A 263 15.88 13.34 13.07
N HIS A 264 17.03 12.74 12.82
CA HIS A 264 18.20 12.81 13.72
C HIS A 264 18.78 14.23 13.79
N TYR A 265 19.14 14.81 12.64
CA TYR A 265 19.89 16.08 12.62
C TYR A 265 19.05 17.35 12.66
N ARG A 266 17.74 17.28 12.35
CA ARG A 266 16.86 18.46 12.26
C ARG A 266 15.68 18.45 13.22
N LYS A 267 15.33 17.29 13.78
CA LYS A 267 14.15 17.13 14.63
C LYS A 267 14.49 16.60 16.02
N ASN A 268 15.77 16.40 16.32
CA ASN A 268 16.27 15.87 17.59
C ASN A 268 15.60 14.54 18.01
N ILE A 269 15.25 13.71 17.02
CA ILE A 269 14.76 12.36 17.22
C ILE A 269 15.94 11.41 17.03
N ILE A 270 16.54 10.97 18.14
CA ILE A 270 17.76 10.16 18.13
C ILE A 270 17.44 8.78 17.54
N ILE A 271 18.25 8.36 16.56
CA ILE A 271 18.17 7.04 15.93
C ILE A 271 19.61 6.51 15.76
N SER A 272 19.93 5.44 16.46
CA SER A 272 21.27 4.83 16.43
C SER A 272 21.51 4.05 15.12
N ASP A 273 22.77 3.98 14.70
CA ASP A 273 23.15 3.17 13.52
C ASP A 273 22.82 1.68 13.73
N LYS A 274 22.88 1.19 14.97
CA LYS A 274 22.44 -0.16 15.36
C LYS A 274 20.96 -0.38 15.06
N SER A 275 20.09 0.54 15.44
CA SER A 275 18.65 0.46 15.22
C SER A 275 18.29 0.60 13.72
N ILE A 276 19.05 1.41 12.97
CA ILE A 276 18.89 1.48 11.49
C ILE A 276 19.20 0.11 10.87
N LYS A 277 20.33 -0.50 11.21
CA LYS A 277 20.74 -1.81 10.69
C LYS A 277 19.75 -2.91 11.04
N ASN A 278 19.39 -3.00 12.33
CA ASN A 278 18.47 -4.02 12.83
C ASN A 278 17.06 -3.83 12.26
N GLY A 279 16.54 -2.61 12.27
CA GLY A 279 15.22 -2.29 11.75
C GLY A 279 15.09 -2.60 10.27
N LEU A 280 16.08 -2.25 9.45
CA LEU A 280 16.07 -2.60 8.04
C LEU A 280 16.19 -4.10 7.79
N LYS A 281 16.94 -4.84 8.62
CA LYS A 281 17.06 -6.30 8.53
C LYS A 281 15.75 -7.01 8.93
N ASN A 282 15.08 -6.50 9.97
CA ASN A 282 13.93 -7.15 10.62
C ASN A 282 12.56 -6.62 10.16
N VAL A 283 12.48 -5.87 9.05
CA VAL A 283 11.20 -5.24 8.58
C VAL A 283 10.04 -6.23 8.57
N ILE A 284 10.25 -7.44 8.05
CA ILE A 284 9.18 -8.44 7.94
C ILE A 284 8.71 -8.88 9.33
N ASN A 285 9.64 -9.17 10.25
CA ASN A 285 9.33 -9.64 11.60
C ASN A 285 8.67 -8.54 12.44
N ASN A 286 9.20 -7.31 12.38
CA ASN A 286 8.73 -6.19 13.20
C ASN A 286 7.39 -5.62 12.71
N THR A 287 7.01 -5.83 11.44
CA THR A 287 5.83 -5.15 10.86
C THR A 287 4.90 -6.06 10.07
N ASN A 288 5.19 -7.37 10.01
CA ASN A 288 4.41 -8.35 9.26
C ASN A 288 4.18 -7.94 7.78
N PHE A 289 5.17 -7.30 7.16
CA PHE A 289 5.10 -6.76 5.81
C PHE A 289 4.97 -7.86 4.75
N LYS A 290 3.97 -7.74 3.87
CA LYS A 290 3.60 -8.76 2.87
C LYS A 290 3.41 -8.17 1.47
N GLY A 291 3.34 -9.07 0.46
CA GLY A 291 2.90 -8.76 -0.89
C GLY A 291 3.87 -7.91 -1.72
N ARG A 292 5.17 -7.90 -1.41
CA ARG A 292 6.20 -7.19 -2.19
C ARG A 292 7.36 -8.11 -2.50
N TRP A 293 7.38 -8.69 -3.69
CA TRP A 293 8.33 -9.75 -4.10
C TRP A 293 8.46 -10.81 -3.01
N GLN A 294 7.31 -11.18 -2.45
CA GLN A 294 7.25 -12.13 -1.34
C GLN A 294 7.41 -13.54 -1.87
N ILE A 295 8.41 -14.25 -1.35
CA ILE A 295 8.65 -15.66 -1.69
C ILE A 295 7.74 -16.49 -0.81
N LEU A 296 6.74 -17.15 -1.42
CA LEU A 296 5.81 -18.06 -0.75
C LEU A 296 6.40 -19.47 -0.67
N GLN A 297 7.14 -19.87 -1.71
CA GLN A 297 7.83 -21.14 -1.79
C GLN A 297 9.19 -20.94 -2.45
N LYS A 298 10.26 -21.47 -1.84
CA LYS A 298 11.63 -21.22 -2.30
C LYS A 298 12.05 -22.11 -3.48
N LYS A 299 11.52 -23.33 -3.58
CA LYS A 299 11.91 -24.37 -4.58
C LYS A 299 10.72 -25.26 -4.91
N ASN A 300 10.76 -25.96 -6.05
CA ASN A 300 9.90 -27.08 -6.45
C ASN A 300 8.38 -26.79 -6.62
N PRO A 301 7.92 -25.86 -7.42
CA PRO A 301 8.61 -24.74 -8.07
C PRO A 301 8.82 -23.56 -7.11
N LYS A 302 9.58 -22.55 -7.53
CA LYS A 302 9.68 -21.29 -6.81
C LYS A 302 8.39 -20.49 -7.01
N ILE A 303 7.80 -19.94 -5.91
CA ILE A 303 6.55 -19.18 -5.98
C ILE A 303 6.75 -17.81 -5.35
N ILE A 304 6.43 -16.76 -6.11
CA ILE A 304 6.57 -15.37 -5.70
C ILE A 304 5.24 -14.65 -5.91
N CYS A 305 4.89 -13.74 -4.99
CA CYS A 305 3.78 -12.81 -5.22
C CYS A 305 4.23 -11.35 -5.05
N ASP A 306 3.62 -10.46 -5.87
CA ASP A 306 3.80 -9.01 -5.76
C ASP A 306 2.52 -8.28 -6.18
N ILE A 307 2.12 -7.27 -5.41
CA ILE A 307 0.87 -6.52 -5.64
C ILE A 307 0.99 -5.41 -6.69
N ALA A 308 2.03 -5.41 -7.53
CA ALA A 308 2.15 -4.46 -8.62
C ALA A 308 0.94 -4.52 -9.56
N HIS A 309 0.40 -3.36 -9.93
CA HIS A 309 -0.85 -3.24 -10.66
C HIS A 309 -0.91 -2.02 -11.59
N ASN A 310 0.20 -1.32 -11.77
CA ASN A 310 0.37 -0.20 -12.70
C ASN A 310 1.62 -0.38 -13.56
N GLU A 311 1.75 0.41 -14.62
CA GLU A 311 2.80 0.25 -15.62
C GLU A 311 4.20 0.26 -15.00
N GLU A 312 4.51 1.24 -14.12
CA GLU A 312 5.83 1.30 -13.48
C GLU A 312 6.09 0.12 -12.55
N GLY A 313 5.08 -0.31 -11.77
CA GLY A 313 5.20 -1.46 -10.88
C GLY A 313 5.48 -2.74 -11.66
N ILE A 314 4.73 -3.01 -12.72
CA ILE A 314 4.93 -4.19 -13.59
C ILE A 314 6.28 -4.12 -14.30
N TYR A 315 6.68 -2.96 -14.81
CA TYR A 315 8.02 -2.77 -15.38
C TYR A 315 9.13 -3.12 -14.39
N MET A 316 9.00 -2.70 -13.13
CA MET A 316 9.98 -3.03 -12.08
C MET A 316 10.03 -4.52 -11.75
N ILE A 317 8.87 -5.19 -11.72
CA ILE A 317 8.78 -6.64 -11.55
C ILE A 317 9.46 -7.36 -12.71
N ASN A 318 9.20 -6.97 -13.94
CA ASN A 318 9.82 -7.59 -15.12
C ASN A 318 11.35 -7.44 -15.10
N ASN A 319 11.86 -6.27 -14.69
CA ASN A 319 13.30 -6.09 -14.50
C ASN A 319 13.88 -6.95 -13.37
N GLN A 320 13.09 -7.30 -12.40
CA GLN A 320 13.50 -8.24 -11.34
C GLN A 320 13.46 -9.68 -11.83
N LEU A 321 12.44 -10.07 -12.61
CA LEU A 321 12.34 -11.40 -13.25
C LEU A 321 13.58 -11.76 -14.08
N LYS A 322 14.13 -10.78 -14.82
CA LYS A 322 15.37 -10.97 -15.63
C LYS A 322 16.60 -11.36 -14.80
N LYS A 323 16.52 -11.26 -13.46
CA LYS A 323 17.61 -11.63 -12.53
C LYS A 323 17.36 -12.95 -11.82
N GLU A 324 16.20 -13.55 -12.02
CA GLU A 324 15.84 -14.85 -11.48
C GLU A 324 16.21 -15.94 -12.49
N SER A 325 16.69 -17.06 -11.99
CA SER A 325 16.95 -18.25 -12.81
C SER A 325 15.74 -19.18 -12.73
N TYR A 326 15.21 -19.56 -13.89
CA TYR A 326 14.11 -20.52 -14.01
C TYR A 326 14.09 -21.11 -15.45
N ASP A 327 13.52 -22.32 -15.58
CA ASP A 327 13.36 -22.97 -16.89
C ASP A 327 12.13 -22.38 -17.61
N ASN A 328 10.98 -22.33 -16.93
CA ASN A 328 9.75 -21.75 -17.45
C ASN A 328 9.14 -20.75 -16.44
N LEU A 329 8.48 -19.71 -16.97
CA LEU A 329 7.74 -18.73 -16.19
C LEU A 329 6.24 -18.98 -16.30
N HIS A 330 5.59 -19.14 -15.15
CA HIS A 330 4.15 -19.25 -15.00
C HIS A 330 3.60 -17.96 -14.40
N LEU A 331 2.75 -17.24 -15.12
CA LEU A 331 2.20 -15.95 -14.73
C LEU A 331 0.72 -16.07 -14.34
N ILE A 332 0.40 -15.89 -13.08
CA ILE A 332 -0.98 -15.81 -12.61
C ILE A 332 -1.35 -14.32 -12.55
N LEU A 333 -2.23 -13.89 -13.43
CA LEU A 333 -2.58 -12.50 -13.65
C LEU A 333 -4.09 -12.25 -13.56
N GLY A 334 -4.47 -11.19 -12.87
CA GLY A 334 -5.84 -10.70 -12.86
C GLY A 334 -5.88 -9.21 -12.55
N PHE A 335 -6.90 -8.54 -13.09
CA PHE A 335 -6.96 -7.09 -13.13
C PHE A 335 -8.32 -6.58 -12.64
N VAL A 336 -8.38 -5.28 -12.40
CA VAL A 336 -9.63 -4.54 -12.18
C VAL A 336 -9.98 -3.75 -13.45
N LYS A 337 -11.28 -3.43 -13.64
CA LYS A 337 -11.83 -2.82 -14.87
C LYS A 337 -11.12 -1.54 -15.30
N GLU A 338 -10.67 -0.73 -14.34
CA GLU A 338 -10.10 0.58 -14.62
C GLU A 338 -8.64 0.53 -15.11
N LYS A 339 -8.06 -0.67 -15.21
CA LYS A 339 -6.67 -0.82 -15.68
C LYS A 339 -6.62 -1.02 -17.19
N LYS A 340 -5.68 -0.33 -17.85
CA LYS A 340 -5.35 -0.53 -19.26
C LYS A 340 -4.48 -1.76 -19.40
N VAL A 341 -5.12 -2.94 -19.43
CA VAL A 341 -4.46 -4.26 -19.36
C VAL A 341 -3.45 -4.45 -20.49
N GLU A 342 -3.75 -3.94 -21.69
CA GLU A 342 -2.87 -4.04 -22.85
C GLU A 342 -1.49 -3.40 -22.59
N LYS A 343 -1.48 -2.28 -21.85
CA LYS A 343 -0.23 -1.62 -21.50
C LYS A 343 0.58 -2.40 -20.49
N LEU A 344 -0.09 -3.13 -19.60
CA LEU A 344 0.57 -3.95 -18.57
C LEU A 344 1.16 -5.23 -19.15
N LEU A 345 0.42 -5.89 -20.04
CA LEU A 345 0.82 -7.16 -20.63
C LEU A 345 2.07 -7.05 -21.51
N LYS A 346 2.33 -5.89 -22.15
CA LYS A 346 3.53 -5.64 -22.96
C LYS A 346 4.85 -5.82 -22.20
N TYR A 347 4.84 -5.79 -20.88
CA TYR A 347 6.03 -5.94 -20.07
C TYR A 347 6.37 -7.40 -19.74
N PHE A 348 5.44 -8.33 -19.89
CA PHE A 348 5.68 -9.74 -19.58
C PHE A 348 6.23 -10.53 -20.79
N PRO A 349 7.10 -11.54 -20.57
CA PRO A 349 7.67 -12.36 -21.65
C PRO A 349 6.58 -13.17 -22.36
N ILE A 350 6.54 -13.10 -23.70
CA ILE A 350 5.51 -13.76 -24.53
C ILE A 350 5.54 -15.30 -24.35
N GLU A 351 6.72 -15.88 -24.17
CA GLU A 351 6.92 -17.34 -24.04
C GLU A 351 6.43 -17.93 -22.71
N SER A 352 5.91 -17.11 -21.80
CA SER A 352 5.43 -17.56 -20.50
C SER A 352 4.13 -18.37 -20.60
N PHE A 353 3.89 -19.23 -19.60
CA PHE A 353 2.58 -19.84 -19.36
C PHE A 353 1.69 -18.83 -18.63
N TYR A 354 0.59 -18.43 -19.24
CA TYR A 354 -0.34 -17.46 -18.69
C TYR A 354 -1.57 -18.14 -18.08
N TYR A 355 -1.91 -17.76 -16.86
CA TYR A 355 -3.10 -18.17 -16.12
C TYR A 355 -3.88 -16.91 -15.74
N PHE A 356 -4.71 -16.44 -16.67
CA PHE A 356 -5.57 -15.30 -16.42
C PHE A 356 -6.72 -15.69 -15.52
N CYS A 357 -7.01 -14.86 -14.50
CA CYS A 357 -8.07 -15.12 -13.55
C CYS A 357 -8.74 -13.84 -13.07
N GLN A 358 -9.93 -13.98 -12.49
CA GLN A 358 -10.64 -12.87 -11.91
C GLN A 358 -10.69 -12.98 -10.38
N PRO A 359 -10.42 -11.89 -9.64
CA PRO A 359 -10.60 -11.86 -8.19
C PRO A 359 -12.08 -11.82 -7.81
N LYS A 360 -12.41 -12.25 -6.60
CA LYS A 360 -13.80 -12.26 -6.07
C LYS A 360 -14.22 -10.87 -5.57
N ILE A 361 -14.28 -9.90 -6.49
CA ILE A 361 -14.72 -8.51 -6.22
C ILE A 361 -15.57 -7.98 -7.39
N ASP A 362 -16.42 -6.98 -7.13
CA ASP A 362 -17.31 -6.39 -8.17
C ASP A 362 -16.53 -5.63 -9.26
N ARG A 363 -15.40 -5.02 -8.93
CA ARG A 363 -14.51 -4.31 -9.86
C ARG A 363 -13.62 -5.23 -10.70
N LYS A 364 -13.76 -6.54 -10.61
CA LYS A 364 -12.97 -7.47 -11.42
C LYS A 364 -13.08 -7.14 -12.90
N PHE A 365 -12.00 -7.26 -13.64
CA PHE A 365 -12.05 -7.32 -15.09
C PHE A 365 -12.71 -8.64 -15.49
N PRO A 366 -13.88 -8.64 -16.19
CA PRO A 366 -14.59 -9.88 -16.50
C PRO A 366 -13.70 -10.81 -17.33
N ILE A 367 -13.71 -12.10 -17.01
CA ILE A 367 -12.80 -13.05 -17.66
C ILE A 367 -13.06 -13.19 -19.17
N ASN A 368 -14.32 -13.05 -19.62
CA ASN A 368 -14.67 -13.12 -21.02
C ASN A 368 -14.13 -11.90 -21.80
N ASP A 369 -14.23 -10.70 -21.24
CA ASP A 369 -13.69 -9.48 -21.85
C ASP A 369 -12.16 -9.55 -21.90
N LEU A 370 -11.54 -10.05 -20.82
CA LEU A 370 -10.09 -10.26 -20.74
C LEU A 370 -9.62 -11.27 -21.81
N LYS A 371 -10.39 -12.33 -22.05
CA LYS A 371 -10.11 -13.34 -23.09
C LYS A 371 -10.08 -12.73 -24.49
N ILE A 372 -11.08 -11.91 -24.83
CA ILE A 372 -11.15 -11.21 -26.11
C ILE A 372 -9.92 -10.30 -26.31
N LEU A 373 -9.60 -9.50 -25.28
CA LEU A 373 -8.46 -8.59 -25.29
C LEU A 373 -7.13 -9.33 -25.45
N VAL A 374 -6.92 -10.39 -24.68
CA VAL A 374 -5.67 -11.18 -24.67
C VAL A 374 -5.47 -11.88 -26.02
N TYR A 375 -6.50 -12.49 -26.62
CA TYR A 375 -6.37 -13.12 -27.92
C TYR A 375 -6.04 -12.14 -29.05
N LYS A 376 -6.49 -10.88 -28.98
CA LYS A 376 -6.04 -9.84 -29.91
C LYS A 376 -4.55 -9.51 -29.81
N MET A 377 -3.96 -9.67 -28.59
CA MET A 377 -2.55 -9.35 -28.35
C MET A 377 -1.59 -10.50 -28.60
N PHE A 378 -2.01 -11.74 -28.31
CA PHE A 378 -1.19 -12.92 -28.28
C PHE A 378 -1.70 -13.99 -29.25
N GLN A 379 -1.90 -13.64 -30.53
CA GLN A 379 -2.42 -14.53 -31.56
C GLN A 379 -1.78 -15.92 -31.50
N ASN A 380 -2.61 -16.97 -31.38
CA ASN A 380 -2.22 -18.39 -31.43
C ASN A 380 -1.27 -18.88 -30.31
N ASN A 381 -1.15 -18.20 -29.18
CA ASN A 381 -0.33 -18.70 -28.08
C ASN A 381 -1.07 -19.79 -27.29
N GLN A 382 -0.66 -21.05 -27.45
CA GLN A 382 -1.23 -22.23 -26.77
C GLN A 382 -0.93 -22.27 -25.24
N LYS A 383 -0.08 -21.38 -24.72
CA LYS A 383 0.29 -21.32 -23.29
C LYS A 383 -0.63 -20.45 -22.47
N ILE A 384 -1.80 -20.01 -23.02
CA ILE A 384 -2.74 -19.10 -22.36
C ILE A 384 -3.98 -19.85 -21.90
N ASN A 385 -4.32 -19.67 -20.61
CA ASN A 385 -5.49 -20.27 -19.99
C ASN A 385 -6.26 -19.24 -19.18
N PHE A 386 -7.59 -19.43 -19.08
CA PHE A 386 -8.50 -18.51 -18.37
C PHE A 386 -9.29 -19.26 -17.29
N TYR A 387 -9.39 -18.64 -16.12
CA TYR A 387 -10.03 -19.22 -14.93
C TYR A 387 -10.98 -18.24 -14.27
N HIS A 388 -12.15 -18.71 -13.84
CA HIS A 388 -13.10 -17.90 -13.09
C HIS A 388 -12.71 -17.64 -11.63
N SER A 389 -11.65 -18.27 -11.13
CA SER A 389 -11.14 -18.06 -9.78
C SER A 389 -9.62 -18.05 -9.70
N VAL A 390 -9.09 -17.29 -8.78
CA VAL A 390 -7.64 -17.22 -8.49
C VAL A 390 -7.13 -18.57 -8.01
N ARG A 391 -7.90 -19.27 -7.17
CA ARG A 391 -7.54 -20.61 -6.66
C ARG A 391 -7.34 -21.61 -7.80
N ASN A 392 -8.28 -21.68 -8.76
CA ASN A 392 -8.18 -22.63 -9.88
C ASN A 392 -6.98 -22.34 -10.77
N ALA A 393 -6.71 -21.06 -11.07
CA ALA A 393 -5.52 -20.64 -11.80
C ALA A 393 -4.23 -21.07 -11.08
N PHE A 394 -4.19 -20.88 -9.77
CA PHE A 394 -3.04 -21.28 -8.95
C PHE A 394 -2.84 -22.79 -8.92
N LEU A 395 -3.89 -23.58 -8.71
CA LEU A 395 -3.80 -25.04 -8.72
C LEU A 395 -3.37 -25.58 -10.09
N ALA A 396 -3.91 -25.04 -11.18
CA ALA A 396 -3.52 -25.40 -12.53
C ALA A 396 -2.05 -25.06 -12.82
N SER A 397 -1.57 -23.90 -12.39
CA SER A 397 -0.17 -23.51 -12.53
C SER A 397 0.76 -24.44 -11.74
N LYS A 398 0.41 -24.80 -10.50
CA LYS A 398 1.19 -25.75 -9.69
C LYS A 398 1.24 -27.15 -10.29
N LYS A 399 0.13 -27.62 -10.88
CA LYS A 399 0.08 -28.94 -11.53
C LYS A 399 0.99 -29.00 -12.75
N LYS A 400 1.13 -27.89 -13.51
CA LYS A 400 1.92 -27.84 -14.74
C LYS A 400 3.39 -27.50 -14.50
N ALA A 401 3.70 -26.73 -13.47
CA ALA A 401 5.05 -26.27 -13.18
C ALA A 401 5.97 -27.41 -12.73
N LYS A 402 7.20 -27.40 -13.25
CA LYS A 402 8.26 -28.34 -12.91
C LYS A 402 9.16 -27.79 -11.80
N LYS A 403 10.12 -28.59 -11.35
CA LYS A 403 11.01 -28.32 -10.21
C LYS A 403 11.72 -26.96 -10.29
N ASN A 404 12.23 -26.59 -11.46
CA ASN A 404 13.02 -25.38 -11.67
C ASN A 404 12.19 -24.21 -12.22
N ASP A 405 10.89 -24.36 -12.37
CA ASP A 405 10.03 -23.30 -12.87
C ASP A 405 9.78 -22.23 -11.79
N LEU A 406 9.36 -21.06 -12.25
CA LEU A 406 8.95 -19.95 -11.40
C LEU A 406 7.47 -19.62 -11.62
N ILE A 407 6.70 -19.58 -10.55
CA ILE A 407 5.31 -19.07 -10.57
C ILE A 407 5.32 -17.66 -9.98
N LEU A 408 4.88 -16.69 -10.77
CA LEU A 408 4.67 -15.30 -10.31
C LEU A 408 3.18 -14.96 -10.29
N ILE A 409 2.72 -14.44 -9.14
CA ILE A 409 1.35 -14.01 -8.91
C ILE A 409 1.35 -12.49 -8.80
N THR A 410 0.67 -11.78 -9.72
CA THR A 410 0.68 -10.31 -9.76
C THR A 410 -0.47 -9.72 -10.58
N GLY A 411 -0.47 -8.40 -10.81
CA GLY A 411 -1.45 -7.66 -11.59
C GLY A 411 -2.55 -6.99 -10.74
N SER A 412 -2.79 -7.47 -9.53
CA SER A 412 -3.75 -6.88 -8.60
C SER A 412 -3.44 -7.24 -7.16
N THR A 413 -3.69 -6.29 -6.25
CA THR A 413 -3.68 -6.54 -4.79
C THR A 413 -4.63 -7.68 -4.41
N PHE A 414 -5.79 -7.77 -5.06
CA PHE A 414 -6.82 -8.76 -4.76
C PHE A 414 -6.39 -10.19 -5.09
N ILE A 415 -5.72 -10.38 -6.24
CA ILE A 415 -5.17 -11.71 -6.62
C ILE A 415 -4.18 -12.19 -5.56
N VAL A 416 -3.27 -11.32 -5.15
CA VAL A 416 -2.26 -11.64 -4.14
C VAL A 416 -2.92 -11.89 -2.78
N SER A 417 -3.92 -11.11 -2.42
CA SER A 417 -4.69 -11.27 -1.18
C SER A 417 -5.36 -12.66 -1.10
N GLU A 418 -6.05 -13.10 -2.15
CA GLU A 418 -6.70 -14.42 -2.21
C GLU A 418 -5.68 -15.57 -2.08
N ILE A 419 -4.51 -15.43 -2.72
CA ILE A 419 -3.45 -16.43 -2.61
C ILE A 419 -2.84 -16.45 -1.20
N LEU A 420 -2.58 -15.30 -0.60
CA LEU A 420 -2.05 -15.24 0.76
C LEU A 420 -3.02 -15.84 1.78
N LEU A 421 -4.33 -15.61 1.60
CA LEU A 421 -5.37 -16.21 2.41
C LEU A 421 -5.40 -17.75 2.22
N TYR A 422 -5.31 -18.22 0.97
CA TYR A 422 -5.22 -19.65 0.66
C TYR A 422 -3.99 -20.28 1.34
N TYR A 423 -2.82 -19.65 1.25
CA TYR A 423 -1.61 -20.13 1.93
C TYR A 423 -1.76 -20.18 3.44
N LYS A 424 -2.34 -19.15 4.06
CA LYS A 424 -2.59 -19.11 5.50
C LYS A 424 -3.47 -20.28 5.94
N ASN A 425 -4.50 -20.61 5.17
CA ASN A 425 -5.49 -21.64 5.57
C ASN A 425 -5.00 -23.07 5.31
N PHE A 426 -4.09 -23.29 4.36
CA PHE A 426 -3.69 -24.65 3.94
C PHE A 426 -2.24 -25.03 4.27
N PHE A 427 -1.38 -24.04 4.55
CA PHE A 427 0.05 -24.27 4.80
C PHE A 427 0.52 -23.77 6.18
N SER A 428 -0.35 -23.20 7.02
CA SER A 428 -0.03 -22.80 8.40
C SER A 428 -0.11 -23.99 9.39
N TYR A 429 -0.42 -25.19 8.90
CA TYR A 429 -0.47 -26.43 9.69
C TYR A 429 0.68 -27.39 9.37
N ILE A 430 1.68 -26.96 8.63
CA ILE A 430 2.96 -27.62 8.38
C ILE A 430 4.08 -26.70 8.89
#